data_43fb750f9e2836b3279908b4dc256cc9
#
_entry.id   43fb750f9e2836b3279908b4dc256cc9
#
_cell.length_a   1.000
_cell.length_b   1.000
_cell.length_c   1.000
_cell.angle_alpha   90.00
_cell.angle_beta   90.00
_cell.angle_gamma   90.00
#
_symmetry.space_group_name_H-M   'P 1'
#
loop_
_entity.id
_entity.type
_entity.pdbx_description
1 polymer ?
#
loop_
_entity_poly.entity_id
_entity_poly.type
_entity_poly.pdbx_seq_one_letter_code
_entity_poly.pdbx_strand_id
1 'polypeptide(L)'
;MKKFTSRRVLFGMAFAAGVTCAGIAVAQELPANDYPTEARADYVYACMAVNGQTREMLDKCSCSIDQIAAILPYDEYEQAETLISVGLKGGENVAWTKIPQMQEKIKNMRRAQVEGELRCF
;
A
#
# COMPACT_ATOMS: atom_id res chain seq x y z
N MET A 1 -25.92 -60.67 61.55
CA MET A 1 -26.44 -59.37 61.17
C MET A 1 -25.28 -58.45 60.97
N LYS A 2 -24.85 -58.24 59.71
CA LYS A 2 -23.75 -57.35 59.39
C LYS A 2 -24.34 -56.19 58.58
N LYS A 3 -24.27 -54.95 59.13
CA LYS A 3 -24.77 -53.70 58.48
C LYS A 3 -23.76 -53.32 57.43
N PHE A 4 -24.23 -53.25 56.19
CA PHE A 4 -23.46 -52.81 55.06
C PHE A 4 -23.58 -51.24 54.96
N THR A 5 -22.52 -50.56 55.32
CA THR A 5 -22.49 -49.04 55.20
C THR A 5 -22.07 -48.69 53.81
N SER A 6 -23.02 -48.20 53.03
CA SER A 6 -22.81 -47.71 51.66
C SER A 6 -22.08 -46.36 51.71
N ARG A 7 -20.83 -46.36 51.25
CA ARG A 7 -19.98 -45.16 51.13
C ARG A 7 -20.21 -44.56 49.75
N ARG A 8 -21.00 -43.50 49.68
CA ARG A 8 -21.19 -42.75 48.47
C ARG A 8 -19.91 -41.96 48.17
N VAL A 9 -19.24 -42.35 47.08
CA VAL A 9 -18.10 -41.61 46.50
C VAL A 9 -18.71 -40.54 45.60
N LEU A 10 -18.59 -39.27 46.00
CA LEU A 10 -18.90 -38.11 45.20
C LEU A 10 -17.76 -37.89 44.19
N PHE A 11 -18.04 -38.21 42.94
CA PHE A 11 -17.16 -37.84 41.84
C PHE A 11 -17.36 -36.34 41.54
N GLY A 12 -16.39 -35.54 41.97
CA GLY A 12 -16.31 -34.11 41.58
C GLY A 12 -15.90 -33.99 40.12
N MET A 13 -16.82 -33.59 39.28
CA MET A 13 -16.52 -33.13 37.89
C MET A 13 -15.82 -31.78 37.96
N ALA A 14 -14.53 -31.76 37.74
CA ALA A 14 -13.77 -30.54 37.49
C ALA A 14 -14.08 -30.07 36.08
N PHE A 15 -14.86 -29.01 35.95
CA PHE A 15 -15.03 -28.27 34.71
C PHE A 15 -13.76 -27.48 34.43
N ALA A 16 -12.95 -27.96 33.49
CA ALA A 16 -11.86 -27.18 32.92
C ALA A 16 -12.46 -26.11 32.01
N ALA A 17 -12.48 -24.85 32.49
CA ALA A 17 -12.83 -23.70 31.64
C ALA A 17 -11.69 -23.49 30.63
N GLY A 18 -11.92 -23.94 29.39
CA GLY A 18 -11.05 -23.65 28.26
C GLY A 18 -11.15 -22.17 27.91
N VAL A 19 -10.09 -21.40 28.18
CA VAL A 19 -9.93 -20.04 27.69
C VAL A 19 -9.64 -20.12 26.19
N THR A 20 -10.65 -19.93 25.34
CA THR A 20 -10.47 -19.73 23.91
C THR A 20 -9.93 -18.33 23.70
N CYS A 21 -8.61 -18.18 23.49
CA CYS A 21 -8.04 -16.97 22.92
C CYS A 21 -8.60 -16.79 21.49
N ALA A 22 -9.68 -16.01 21.36
CA ALA A 22 -10.09 -15.48 20.09
C ALA A 22 -9.00 -14.50 19.65
N GLY A 23 -8.14 -14.93 18.74
CA GLY A 23 -7.17 -14.05 18.10
C GLY A 23 -7.93 -12.99 17.31
N ILE A 24 -7.85 -11.75 17.75
CA ILE A 24 -8.35 -10.61 17.00
C ILE A 24 -7.42 -10.49 15.78
N ALA A 25 -7.87 -10.97 14.63
CA ALA A 25 -7.23 -10.67 13.37
C ALA A 25 -7.41 -9.15 13.13
N VAL A 26 -6.37 -8.38 13.42
CA VAL A 26 -6.32 -6.98 13.02
C VAL A 26 -6.22 -7.01 11.50
N ALA A 27 -7.32 -6.73 10.81
CA ALA A 27 -7.30 -6.46 9.38
C ALA A 27 -6.41 -5.22 9.20
N GLN A 28 -5.24 -5.39 8.58
CA GLN A 28 -4.45 -4.25 8.14
C GLN A 28 -5.28 -3.54 7.08
N GLU A 29 -5.81 -2.38 7.42
CA GLU A 29 -6.40 -1.50 6.42
C GLU A 29 -5.28 -1.14 5.42
N LEU A 30 -5.47 -1.57 4.18
CA LEU A 30 -4.65 -1.09 3.08
C LEU A 30 -4.78 0.43 3.02
N PRO A 31 -3.69 1.18 2.77
CA PRO A 31 -3.79 2.62 2.63
C PRO A 31 -4.87 2.94 1.61
N ALA A 32 -5.87 3.70 2.04
CA ALA A 32 -6.96 4.14 1.19
C ALA A 32 -6.38 5.16 0.20
N ASN A 33 -6.06 4.70 -1.00
CA ASN A 33 -5.73 5.57 -2.12
C ASN A 33 -6.65 5.26 -3.30
N ASP A 34 -6.82 6.23 -4.18
CA ASP A 34 -7.69 6.19 -5.34
C ASP A 34 -7.00 5.66 -6.60
N TYR A 35 -5.73 5.20 -6.48
CA TYR A 35 -4.94 4.72 -7.60
C TYR A 35 -5.42 3.35 -8.08
N PRO A 36 -5.77 3.19 -9.37
CA PRO A 36 -6.05 1.89 -9.95
C PRO A 36 -4.84 0.95 -9.85
N THR A 37 -5.10 -0.34 -9.70
CA THR A 37 -4.03 -1.36 -9.65
C THR A 37 -3.13 -1.29 -10.88
N GLU A 38 -3.69 -1.01 -12.06
CA GLU A 38 -2.94 -0.87 -13.31
C GLU A 38 -1.91 0.27 -13.23
N ALA A 39 -2.31 1.46 -12.78
CA ALA A 39 -1.41 2.60 -12.64
C ALA A 39 -0.28 2.33 -11.62
N ARG A 40 -0.59 1.64 -10.53
CA ARG A 40 0.41 1.23 -9.53
C ARG A 40 1.39 0.20 -10.09
N ALA A 41 0.88 -0.79 -10.82
CA ALA A 41 1.71 -1.81 -11.45
C ALA A 41 2.63 -1.22 -12.52
N ASP A 42 2.14 -0.27 -13.31
CA ASP A 42 2.92 0.41 -14.35
C ASP A 42 4.05 1.23 -13.75
N TYR A 43 3.77 1.98 -12.68
CA TYR A 43 4.82 2.71 -11.94
C TYR A 43 5.90 1.76 -11.41
N VAL A 44 5.50 0.67 -10.75
CA VAL A 44 6.44 -0.32 -10.20
C VAL A 44 7.29 -0.95 -11.30
N TYR A 45 6.67 -1.29 -12.42
CA TYR A 45 7.38 -1.83 -13.58
C TYR A 45 8.43 -0.85 -14.12
N ALA A 46 8.07 0.40 -14.34
CA ALA A 46 8.98 1.44 -14.81
C ALA A 46 10.11 1.73 -13.81
N CYS A 47 9.79 1.80 -12.52
CA CYS A 47 10.76 1.99 -11.44
C CYS A 47 11.78 0.85 -11.40
N MET A 48 11.34 -0.40 -11.48
CA MET A 48 12.22 -1.58 -11.51
C MET A 48 13.06 -1.65 -12.78
N ALA A 49 12.55 -1.18 -13.92
CA ALA A 49 13.30 -1.15 -15.17
C ALA A 49 14.54 -0.25 -15.05
N VAL A 50 14.50 0.80 -14.25
CA VAL A 50 15.61 1.75 -14.04
C VAL A 50 16.52 1.34 -12.90
N ASN A 51 15.96 0.80 -11.80
CA ASN A 51 16.69 0.55 -10.55
C ASN A 51 17.13 -0.91 -10.39
N GLY A 52 16.64 -1.82 -11.23
CA GLY A 52 16.96 -3.26 -11.20
C GLY A 52 15.77 -4.13 -10.87
N GLN A 53 15.77 -5.35 -11.42
CA GLN A 53 14.66 -6.32 -11.31
C GLN A 53 14.92 -7.32 -10.18
N THR A 54 15.06 -6.82 -8.96
CA THR A 54 15.25 -7.64 -7.76
C THR A 54 14.04 -7.57 -6.84
N ARG A 55 13.93 -8.51 -5.92
CA ARG A 55 12.87 -8.48 -4.90
C ARG A 55 12.95 -7.22 -4.04
N GLU A 56 14.15 -6.80 -3.69
CA GLU A 56 14.38 -5.56 -2.94
C GLU A 56 13.85 -4.34 -3.69
N MET A 57 14.12 -4.26 -5.00
CA MET A 57 13.60 -3.15 -5.82
C MET A 57 12.08 -3.21 -5.98
N LEU A 58 11.49 -4.38 -6.07
CA LEU A 58 10.04 -4.52 -6.06
C LEU A 58 9.43 -3.92 -4.78
N ASP A 59 10.00 -4.23 -3.63
CA ASP A 59 9.52 -3.73 -2.34
C ASP A 59 9.69 -2.19 -2.24
N LYS A 60 10.83 -1.65 -2.65
CA LYS A 60 11.11 -0.20 -2.68
C LYS A 60 10.23 0.55 -3.66
N CYS A 61 10.07 0.06 -4.87
CA CYS A 61 9.23 0.70 -5.88
C CYS A 61 7.74 0.65 -5.50
N SER A 62 7.29 -0.42 -4.85
CA SER A 62 5.91 -0.52 -4.33
C SER A 62 5.69 0.46 -3.17
N CYS A 63 6.64 0.57 -2.25
CA CYS A 63 6.62 1.58 -1.19
C CYS A 63 6.54 3.00 -1.79
N SER A 64 7.33 3.30 -2.82
CA SER A 64 7.39 4.62 -3.43
C SER A 64 6.04 5.05 -4.01
N ILE A 65 5.37 4.18 -4.78
CA ILE A 65 4.05 4.54 -5.33
C ILE A 65 3.00 4.70 -4.24
N ASP A 66 3.07 3.95 -3.14
CA ASP A 66 2.17 4.12 -2.01
C ASP A 66 2.38 5.49 -1.31
N GLN A 67 3.63 5.96 -1.20
CA GLN A 67 3.93 7.29 -0.67
C GLN A 67 3.45 8.40 -1.62
N ILE A 68 3.61 8.23 -2.94
CA ILE A 68 3.09 9.16 -3.94
C ILE A 68 1.57 9.25 -3.83
N ALA A 69 0.88 8.13 -3.78
CA ALA A 69 -0.57 8.05 -3.67
C ALA A 69 -1.13 8.63 -2.37
N ALA A 70 -0.34 8.66 -1.30
CA ALA A 70 -0.71 9.31 -0.04
C ALA A 70 -0.66 10.86 -0.09
N ILE A 71 0.05 11.43 -1.08
CA ILE A 71 0.31 12.87 -1.19
C ILE A 71 -0.46 13.48 -2.36
N LEU A 72 -0.54 12.77 -3.49
CA LEU A 72 -1.07 13.25 -4.75
C LEU A 72 -2.30 12.41 -5.14
N PRO A 73 -3.49 13.00 -5.32
CA PRO A 73 -4.67 12.31 -5.85
C PRO A 73 -4.42 11.72 -7.24
N TYR A 74 -5.10 10.63 -7.58
CA TYR A 74 -4.85 9.91 -8.84
C TYR A 74 -5.10 10.78 -10.08
N ASP A 75 -6.12 11.60 -10.07
CA ASP A 75 -6.43 12.49 -11.20
C ASP A 75 -5.32 13.53 -11.46
N GLU A 76 -4.66 14.02 -10.41
CA GLU A 76 -3.50 14.91 -10.54
C GLU A 76 -2.26 14.16 -11.03
N TYR A 77 -2.06 12.93 -10.57
CA TYR A 77 -1.01 12.02 -11.02
C TYR A 77 -1.13 11.75 -12.52
N GLU A 78 -2.31 11.29 -12.98
CA GLU A 78 -2.58 10.98 -14.39
C GLU A 78 -2.38 12.20 -15.31
N GLN A 79 -2.84 13.37 -14.88
CA GLN A 79 -2.63 14.62 -15.63
C GLN A 79 -1.14 14.96 -15.73
N ALA A 80 -0.39 14.87 -14.63
CA ALA A 80 1.04 15.17 -14.63
C ALA A 80 1.84 14.16 -15.47
N GLU A 81 1.53 12.87 -15.39
CA GLU A 81 2.12 11.83 -16.24
C GLU A 81 1.89 12.11 -17.73
N THR A 82 0.66 12.44 -18.09
CA THR A 82 0.30 12.81 -19.45
C THR A 82 1.10 14.01 -19.94
N LEU A 83 1.20 15.07 -19.12
CA LEU A 83 1.97 16.27 -19.43
C LEU A 83 3.46 15.99 -19.64
N ILE A 84 4.04 15.15 -18.80
CA ILE A 84 5.45 14.73 -18.89
C ILE A 84 5.65 13.92 -20.19
N SER A 85 4.81 12.93 -20.43
CA SER A 85 4.91 12.05 -21.61
C SER A 85 4.75 12.83 -22.92
N VAL A 86 3.80 13.77 -22.99
CA VAL A 86 3.62 14.63 -24.16
C VAL A 86 4.81 15.58 -24.33
N GLY A 87 5.29 16.18 -23.23
CA GLY A 87 6.44 17.07 -23.25
C GLY A 87 7.73 16.42 -23.74
N LEU A 88 7.93 15.13 -23.41
CA LEU A 88 9.07 14.35 -23.87
C LEU A 88 9.06 14.03 -25.37
N LYS A 89 7.85 13.91 -25.97
CA LYS A 89 7.72 13.66 -27.41
C LYS A 89 8.20 14.86 -28.25
N GLY A 90 8.17 16.07 -27.68
CA GLY A 90 8.64 17.30 -28.35
C GLY A 90 7.75 17.74 -29.52
N GLY A 91 8.21 18.76 -30.23
CA GLY A 91 7.53 19.34 -31.40
C GLY A 91 6.78 20.65 -31.08
N GLU A 92 6.28 21.29 -32.13
CA GLU A 92 5.61 22.60 -32.00
C GLU A 92 4.29 22.53 -31.21
N ASN A 93 3.61 21.39 -31.29
CA ASN A 93 2.30 21.22 -30.66
C ASN A 93 2.34 20.96 -29.15
N VAL A 94 3.53 20.95 -28.52
CA VAL A 94 3.67 20.69 -27.06
C VAL A 94 3.94 21.97 -26.24
N ALA A 95 3.95 23.14 -26.88
CA ALA A 95 4.22 24.41 -26.18
C ALA A 95 3.24 24.69 -25.04
N TRP A 96 2.00 24.22 -25.13
CA TRP A 96 0.98 24.35 -24.10
C TRP A 96 1.34 23.60 -22.79
N THR A 97 2.18 22.58 -22.83
CA THR A 97 2.63 21.89 -21.62
C THR A 97 3.53 22.77 -20.77
N LYS A 98 4.09 23.84 -21.33
CA LYS A 98 5.04 24.75 -20.67
C LYS A 98 4.37 25.94 -19.99
N ILE A 99 3.04 26.09 -20.10
CA ILE A 99 2.34 27.18 -19.42
C ILE A 99 2.35 26.95 -17.90
N PRO A 100 2.30 28.02 -17.07
CA PRO A 100 2.50 27.93 -15.63
C PRO A 100 1.61 26.90 -14.92
N GLN A 101 0.33 26.81 -15.30
CA GLN A 101 -0.64 25.88 -14.69
C GLN A 101 -0.25 24.41 -14.91
N MET A 102 0.26 24.08 -16.10
CA MET A 102 0.70 22.73 -16.43
C MET A 102 2.03 22.39 -15.74
N GLN A 103 2.92 23.38 -15.67
CA GLN A 103 4.19 23.20 -14.95
C GLN A 103 4.00 23.00 -13.45
N GLU A 104 2.97 23.60 -12.84
CA GLU A 104 2.67 23.39 -11.42
C GLU A 104 2.23 21.93 -11.15
N LYS A 105 1.44 21.33 -12.05
CA LYS A 105 1.08 19.91 -11.95
C LYS A 105 2.30 18.99 -12.01
N ILE A 106 3.19 19.24 -12.95
CA ILE A 106 4.46 18.49 -13.07
C ILE A 106 5.30 18.65 -11.80
N LYS A 107 5.37 19.85 -11.24
CA LYS A 107 6.12 20.14 -10.02
C LYS A 107 5.53 19.42 -8.80
N ASN A 108 4.21 19.36 -8.68
CA ASN A 108 3.55 18.62 -7.59
C ASN A 108 3.85 17.12 -7.68
N MET A 109 3.77 16.54 -8.87
CA MET A 109 4.16 15.16 -9.14
C MET A 109 5.61 14.89 -8.73
N ARG A 110 6.56 15.73 -9.17
CA ARG A 110 7.98 15.57 -8.82
C ARG A 110 8.23 15.66 -7.31
N ARG A 111 7.50 16.54 -6.61
CA ARG A 111 7.58 16.62 -5.15
C ARG A 111 7.13 15.31 -4.49
N ALA A 112 6.00 14.75 -4.95
CA ALA A 112 5.51 13.48 -4.44
C ALA A 112 6.49 12.33 -4.73
N GLN A 113 7.12 12.30 -5.90
CA GLN A 113 8.16 11.34 -6.25
C GLN A 113 9.38 11.45 -5.31
N VAL A 114 9.87 12.65 -5.06
CA VAL A 114 11.00 12.88 -4.13
C VAL A 114 10.67 12.39 -2.72
N GLU A 115 9.46 12.63 -2.22
CA GLU A 115 9.03 12.11 -0.92
C GLU A 115 8.99 10.58 -0.90
N GLY A 116 8.54 9.96 -1.99
CA GLY A 116 8.57 8.50 -2.15
C GLY A 116 10.00 7.96 -2.13
N GLU A 117 10.92 8.59 -2.85
CA GLU A 117 12.33 8.21 -2.87
C GLU A 117 12.97 8.32 -1.48
N LEU A 118 12.80 9.45 -0.82
CA LEU A 118 13.39 9.70 0.51
C LEU A 118 12.91 8.73 1.59
N ARG A 119 11.72 8.16 1.44
CA ARG A 119 11.13 7.25 2.44
C ARG A 119 11.40 5.78 2.15
N CYS A 120 11.62 5.43 0.89
CA CYS A 120 11.65 4.04 0.44
C CYS A 120 13.03 3.56 -0.02
N PHE A 121 13.96 4.47 -0.32
CA PHE A 121 15.31 4.16 -0.80
C PHE A 121 16.40 4.61 0.18
#